data_59cdf69f2724f2c3f1d81e3938baf289
#
_entry.id   59cdf69f2724f2c3f1d81e3938baf289
#
_cell.length_a   1.000
_cell.length_b   1.000
_cell.length_c   1.000
_cell.angle_alpha   90.00
_cell.angle_beta   90.00
_cell.angle_gamma   90.00
#
_symmetry.space_group_name_H-M   'P 1'
#
loop_
_entity.id
_entity.type
_entity.pdbx_description
1 polymer ?
#
loop_
_entity_poly.entity_id
_entity_poly.type
_entity_poly.pdbx_seq_one_letter_code
_entity_poly.pdbx_strand_id
1 'polypeptide(L)'
;FAAARSTEHLTTMADYLLMHHYPECQDADDPYLALFAAISERTAKLVAHWQAIGFCHGVLNSDNISILGLTIDYGPFGFLDRFQIDHICNHSDGQGRYAYQRQPQIMHWNMACLAGAMLPLIETRYGSELAQEHLQKTLEEFPEIYRAAWLKHFRTKLGLLTPNPDDTSLVESLLQLMHHNRVDFTNTFRALSHFDASHNAKSNPLRDQFLNRDAFDTWMQSYVARLKEEKCSHAERQSHMLATNPKFVLRNYLAQAA
;
A
#
# COMPACT_ATOMS: atom_id res chain seq x y z
N PHE A 1 -15.81 20.09 -13.15
CA PHE A 1 -15.38 21.49 -13.06
C PHE A 1 -14.10 21.72 -13.89
N ALA A 2 -13.05 20.91 -13.73
CA ALA A 2 -11.81 21.05 -14.51
C ALA A 2 -12.06 21.04 -16.03
N ALA A 3 -12.87 20.08 -16.53
CA ALA A 3 -13.23 20.01 -17.94
C ALA A 3 -14.02 21.24 -18.43
N ALA A 4 -14.81 21.85 -17.54
CA ALA A 4 -15.56 23.08 -17.82
C ALA A 4 -14.72 24.36 -17.59
N ARG A 5 -13.45 24.22 -17.17
CA ARG A 5 -12.53 25.33 -16.82
C ARG A 5 -13.13 26.34 -15.83
N SER A 6 -13.98 25.87 -14.91
CA SER A 6 -14.60 26.71 -13.88
C SER A 6 -13.65 26.83 -12.68
N THR A 7 -12.72 27.78 -12.75
CA THR A 7 -11.76 28.05 -11.66
C THR A 7 -12.46 28.45 -10.37
N GLU A 8 -13.57 29.19 -10.43
CA GLU A 8 -14.36 29.57 -9.25
C GLU A 8 -14.87 28.37 -8.45
N HIS A 9 -15.45 27.36 -9.12
CA HIS A 9 -15.93 26.16 -8.45
C HIS A 9 -14.78 25.29 -7.93
N LEU A 10 -13.64 25.23 -8.64
CA LEU A 10 -12.46 24.54 -8.18
C LEU A 10 -11.89 25.20 -6.91
N THR A 11 -11.80 26.54 -6.90
CA THR A 11 -11.38 27.33 -5.73
C THR A 11 -12.30 27.04 -4.53
N THR A 12 -13.62 27.17 -4.72
CA THR A 12 -14.61 26.91 -3.65
C THR A 12 -14.44 25.50 -3.06
N MET A 13 -14.24 24.49 -3.92
CA MET A 13 -14.01 23.11 -3.46
C MET A 13 -12.69 22.95 -2.73
N ALA A 14 -11.60 23.53 -3.24
CA ALA A 14 -10.27 23.46 -2.61
C ALA A 14 -10.27 24.19 -1.25
N ASP A 15 -10.89 25.35 -1.17
CA ASP A 15 -11.04 26.11 0.08
C ASP A 15 -11.85 25.33 1.13
N TYR A 16 -12.93 24.67 0.71
CA TYR A 16 -13.69 23.78 1.59
C TYR A 16 -12.82 22.64 2.13
N LEU A 17 -12.00 22.02 1.28
CA LEU A 17 -11.10 20.97 1.70
C LEU A 17 -10.02 21.46 2.68
N LEU A 18 -9.42 22.60 2.39
CA LEU A 18 -8.47 23.26 3.28
C LEU A 18 -9.07 23.55 4.65
N MET A 19 -10.31 24.10 4.66
CA MET A 19 -10.98 24.48 5.91
C MET A 19 -11.36 23.27 6.77
N HIS A 20 -11.89 22.20 6.17
CA HIS A 20 -12.55 21.11 6.90
C HIS A 20 -11.73 19.82 7.01
N HIS A 21 -10.78 19.59 6.11
CA HIS A 21 -10.09 18.31 6.00
C HIS A 21 -8.57 18.39 5.99
N TYR A 22 -8.02 19.56 5.67
CA TYR A 22 -6.58 19.82 5.55
C TYR A 22 -6.21 21.19 6.18
N PRO A 23 -6.64 21.47 7.42
CA PRO A 23 -6.36 22.76 8.06
C PRO A 23 -4.86 23.02 8.18
N GLU A 24 -4.04 21.98 8.27
CA GLU A 24 -2.58 22.04 8.31
C GLU A 24 -1.95 22.63 7.05
N CYS A 25 -2.66 22.64 5.93
CA CYS A 25 -2.16 23.21 4.67
C CYS A 25 -2.48 24.69 4.50
N GLN A 26 -3.35 25.28 5.34
CA GLN A 26 -3.83 26.66 5.16
C GLN A 26 -2.72 27.72 5.31
N ASP A 27 -1.77 27.47 6.21
CA ASP A 27 -0.67 28.40 6.51
C ASP A 27 0.57 28.17 5.63
N ALA A 28 0.49 27.28 4.63
CA ALA A 28 1.58 27.05 3.70
C ALA A 28 1.76 28.24 2.74
N ASP A 29 2.97 28.42 2.21
CA ASP A 29 3.25 29.46 1.18
C ASP A 29 2.30 29.33 -0.01
N ASP A 30 1.98 28.11 -0.45
CA ASP A 30 0.92 27.80 -1.41
C ASP A 30 -0.02 26.73 -0.83
N PRO A 31 -1.19 27.10 -0.31
CA PRO A 31 -2.13 26.17 0.27
C PRO A 31 -2.65 25.09 -0.72
N TYR A 32 -2.82 25.44 -2.00
CA TYR A 32 -3.33 24.49 -2.99
C TYR A 32 -2.27 23.47 -3.39
N LEU A 33 -1.01 23.86 -3.52
CA LEU A 33 0.09 22.93 -3.74
C LEU A 33 0.31 22.03 -2.52
N ALA A 34 0.26 22.59 -1.31
CA ALA A 34 0.33 21.84 -0.06
C ALA A 34 -0.84 20.83 0.07
N LEU A 35 -2.06 21.24 -0.30
CA LEU A 35 -3.22 20.36 -0.37
C LEU A 35 -2.99 19.17 -1.31
N PHE A 36 -2.50 19.44 -2.53
CA PHE A 36 -2.18 18.38 -3.48
C PHE A 36 -1.12 17.41 -2.94
N ALA A 37 -0.06 17.93 -2.34
CA ALA A 37 0.99 17.12 -1.72
C ALA A 37 0.43 16.23 -0.59
N ALA A 38 -0.40 16.79 0.29
CA ALA A 38 -1.03 16.03 1.39
C ALA A 38 -1.99 14.94 0.89
N ILE A 39 -2.80 15.21 -0.15
CA ILE A 39 -3.66 14.21 -0.79
C ILE A 39 -2.81 13.09 -1.40
N SER A 40 -1.75 13.44 -2.14
CA SER A 40 -0.82 12.50 -2.76
C SER A 40 -0.16 11.59 -1.73
N GLU A 41 0.33 12.17 -0.63
CA GLU A 41 0.94 11.42 0.47
C GLU A 41 -0.04 10.44 1.13
N ARG A 42 -1.26 10.90 1.47
CA ARG A 42 -2.29 10.04 2.07
C ARG A 42 -2.66 8.88 1.13
N THR A 43 -2.77 9.16 -0.16
CA THR A 43 -3.09 8.17 -1.20
C THR A 43 -1.96 7.13 -1.35
N ALA A 44 -0.70 7.56 -1.38
CA ALA A 44 0.46 6.65 -1.43
C ALA A 44 0.51 5.71 -0.21
N LYS A 45 0.26 6.25 0.99
CA LYS A 45 0.20 5.47 2.24
C LYS A 45 -0.98 4.51 2.24
N LEU A 46 -2.14 4.92 1.74
CA LEU A 46 -3.33 4.05 1.63
C LEU A 46 -3.05 2.84 0.75
N VAL A 47 -2.54 3.05 -0.46
CA VAL A 47 -2.28 1.93 -1.38
C VAL A 47 -1.15 1.03 -0.86
N ALA A 48 -0.16 1.56 -0.17
CA ALA A 48 0.86 0.77 0.51
C ALA A 48 0.25 -0.14 1.59
N HIS A 49 -0.73 0.38 2.33
CA HIS A 49 -1.48 -0.43 3.30
C HIS A 49 -2.31 -1.53 2.62
N TRP A 50 -3.02 -1.24 1.51
CA TRP A 50 -3.73 -2.27 0.74
C TRP A 50 -2.82 -3.40 0.30
N GLN A 51 -1.62 -3.08 -0.20
CA GLN A 51 -0.63 -4.08 -0.58
C GLN A 51 -0.20 -4.93 0.63
N ALA A 52 -0.03 -4.32 1.79
CA ALA A 52 0.42 -5.04 2.99
C ALA A 52 -0.65 -5.95 3.61
N ILE A 53 -1.94 -5.65 3.44
CA ILE A 53 -3.04 -6.49 3.96
C ILE A 53 -3.62 -7.45 2.92
N GLY A 54 -3.09 -7.43 1.68
CA GLY A 54 -3.60 -8.27 0.61
C GLY A 54 -4.97 -7.84 0.08
N PHE A 55 -5.28 -6.55 0.15
CA PHE A 55 -6.55 -5.99 -0.33
C PHE A 55 -6.45 -5.63 -1.81
N CYS A 56 -7.41 -6.10 -2.60
CA CYS A 56 -7.60 -5.75 -4.00
C CYS A 56 -8.93 -4.99 -4.15
N HIS A 57 -8.87 -3.73 -4.58
CA HIS A 57 -10.04 -2.86 -4.71
C HIS A 57 -10.90 -3.24 -5.93
N GLY A 58 -10.26 -3.52 -7.05
CA GLY A 58 -10.89 -3.99 -8.28
C GLY A 58 -11.47 -2.93 -9.22
N VAL A 59 -11.70 -1.69 -8.77
CA VAL A 59 -12.16 -0.57 -9.62
C VAL A 59 -11.56 0.75 -9.14
N LEU A 60 -10.43 1.15 -9.71
CA LEU A 60 -9.68 2.34 -9.33
C LEU A 60 -9.83 3.46 -10.39
N ASN A 61 -11.07 3.72 -10.81
CA ASN A 61 -11.40 4.93 -11.55
C ASN A 61 -11.24 6.16 -10.65
N SER A 62 -11.02 7.33 -11.23
CA SER A 62 -10.81 8.57 -10.47
C SER A 62 -11.97 8.98 -9.57
N ASP A 63 -13.19 8.58 -9.91
CA ASP A 63 -14.41 8.79 -9.12
C ASP A 63 -14.52 7.85 -7.91
N ASN A 64 -13.74 6.78 -7.87
CA ASN A 64 -13.71 5.81 -6.78
C ASN A 64 -12.53 6.01 -5.82
N ILE A 65 -11.88 7.18 -5.88
CA ILE A 65 -10.72 7.50 -5.04
C ILE A 65 -11.02 8.68 -4.15
N SER A 66 -10.95 8.44 -2.85
CA SER A 66 -11.13 9.48 -1.85
C SER A 66 -9.88 10.35 -1.73
N ILE A 67 -10.08 11.66 -1.86
CA ILE A 67 -9.03 12.65 -1.57
C ILE A 67 -8.63 12.71 -0.10
N LEU A 68 -9.36 12.02 0.79
CA LEU A 68 -9.04 11.93 2.21
C LEU A 68 -8.14 10.73 2.56
N GLY A 69 -7.73 9.94 1.56
CA GLY A 69 -6.96 8.73 1.80
C GLY A 69 -7.77 7.62 2.47
N LEU A 70 -9.07 7.54 2.17
CA LEU A 70 -9.98 6.51 2.66
C LEU A 70 -10.34 5.54 1.54
N THR A 71 -10.54 4.27 1.89
CA THR A 71 -11.12 3.31 0.95
C THR A 71 -12.61 3.56 0.83
N ILE A 72 -13.09 3.79 -0.40
CA ILE A 72 -14.51 4.00 -0.73
C ILE A 72 -14.89 3.07 -1.88
N ASP A 73 -16.18 3.00 -2.18
CA ASP A 73 -16.75 2.23 -3.29
C ASP A 73 -16.34 0.75 -3.30
N TYR A 74 -16.75 0.05 -2.23
CA TYR A 74 -16.52 -1.38 -2.05
C TYR A 74 -17.40 -2.21 -3.00
N GLY A 75 -17.08 -2.17 -4.31
CA GLY A 75 -17.73 -2.97 -5.35
C GLY A 75 -17.18 -4.39 -5.41
N PRO A 76 -16.35 -4.73 -6.43
CA PRO A 76 -15.81 -6.08 -6.61
C PRO A 76 -14.54 -6.33 -5.77
N PHE A 77 -14.38 -5.69 -4.63
CA PHE A 77 -13.19 -5.82 -3.79
C PHE A 77 -13.00 -7.25 -3.26
N GLY A 78 -11.77 -7.58 -2.86
CA GLY A 78 -11.46 -8.83 -2.18
C GLY A 78 -10.15 -8.80 -1.42
N PHE A 79 -10.03 -9.70 -0.43
CA PHE A 79 -8.75 -10.01 0.19
C PHE A 79 -8.14 -11.24 -0.46
N LEU A 80 -6.82 -11.22 -0.68
CA LEU A 80 -6.11 -12.35 -1.24
C LEU A 80 -6.23 -13.59 -0.33
N ASP A 81 -6.67 -14.69 -0.94
CA ASP A 81 -6.54 -16.02 -0.35
C ASP A 81 -5.12 -16.54 -0.64
N ARG A 82 -4.91 -17.14 -1.80
CA ARG A 82 -3.58 -17.51 -2.28
C ARG A 82 -2.87 -16.28 -2.84
N PHE A 83 -1.62 -16.09 -2.47
CA PHE A 83 -0.87 -14.96 -3.00
C PHE A 83 -0.58 -15.14 -4.48
N GLN A 84 -1.16 -14.25 -5.27
CA GLN A 84 -0.93 -14.08 -6.71
C GLN A 84 -0.74 -12.59 -6.96
N ILE A 85 0.44 -12.22 -7.39
CA ILE A 85 0.79 -10.80 -7.59
C ILE A 85 -0.08 -10.13 -8.66
N ASP A 86 -0.57 -10.91 -9.62
CA ASP A 86 -1.43 -10.52 -10.74
C ASP A 86 -2.94 -10.78 -10.48
N HIS A 87 -3.32 -11.01 -9.21
CA HIS A 87 -4.72 -11.29 -8.84
C HIS A 87 -5.67 -10.18 -9.30
N ILE A 88 -6.77 -10.58 -9.92
CA ILE A 88 -7.87 -9.73 -10.40
C ILE A 88 -9.12 -10.13 -9.63
N CYS A 89 -9.67 -9.22 -8.81
CA CYS A 89 -10.92 -9.49 -8.07
C CYS A 89 -12.18 -9.07 -8.86
N ASN A 90 -12.05 -8.22 -9.86
CA ASN A 90 -13.15 -7.77 -10.71
C ASN A 90 -13.23 -8.58 -11.99
N HIS A 91 -14.27 -9.42 -12.13
CA HIS A 91 -14.47 -10.26 -13.30
C HIS A 91 -14.66 -9.48 -14.61
N SER A 92 -15.02 -8.20 -14.55
CA SER A 92 -15.16 -7.34 -15.73
C SER A 92 -13.82 -6.73 -16.18
N ASP A 93 -12.77 -6.83 -15.37
CA ASP A 93 -11.42 -6.33 -15.69
C ASP A 93 -10.62 -7.36 -16.49
N GLY A 94 -11.05 -7.62 -17.72
CA GLY A 94 -10.43 -8.66 -18.57
C GLY A 94 -8.95 -8.43 -18.93
N GLN A 95 -8.43 -7.21 -18.73
CA GLN A 95 -7.03 -6.85 -18.99
C GLN A 95 -6.20 -6.69 -17.73
N GLY A 96 -6.80 -6.86 -16.56
CA GLY A 96 -6.13 -6.71 -15.27
C GLY A 96 -5.61 -5.29 -15.00
N ARG A 97 -6.33 -4.27 -15.50
CA ARG A 97 -5.98 -2.87 -15.22
C ARG A 97 -5.86 -2.61 -13.72
N TYR A 98 -6.75 -3.20 -12.93
CA TYR A 98 -6.84 -3.05 -11.48
C TYR A 98 -6.32 -4.27 -10.72
N ALA A 99 -5.48 -5.11 -11.35
CA ALA A 99 -4.82 -6.22 -10.67
C ALA A 99 -4.06 -5.74 -9.44
N TYR A 100 -3.94 -6.59 -8.42
CA TYR A 100 -3.33 -6.26 -7.13
C TYR A 100 -1.98 -5.54 -7.27
N GLN A 101 -1.05 -6.04 -8.08
CA GLN A 101 0.26 -5.41 -8.30
C GLN A 101 0.19 -4.06 -9.02
N ARG A 102 -0.89 -3.78 -9.74
CA ARG A 102 -1.04 -2.53 -10.51
C ARG A 102 -1.66 -1.39 -9.71
N GLN A 103 -2.22 -1.68 -8.53
CA GLN A 103 -2.89 -0.67 -7.71
C GLN A 103 -2.01 0.55 -7.43
N PRO A 104 -0.71 0.43 -7.04
CA PRO A 104 0.12 1.60 -6.82
C PRO A 104 0.31 2.47 -8.07
N GLN A 105 0.50 1.84 -9.23
CA GLN A 105 0.66 2.55 -10.49
C GLN A 105 -0.62 3.29 -10.90
N ILE A 106 -1.79 2.66 -10.71
CA ILE A 106 -3.08 3.27 -11.02
C ILE A 106 -3.39 4.43 -10.06
N MET A 107 -3.05 4.30 -8.78
CA MET A 107 -3.21 5.40 -7.82
C MET A 107 -2.30 6.58 -8.15
N HIS A 108 -1.06 6.33 -8.55
CA HIS A 108 -0.15 7.38 -9.04
C HIS A 108 -0.71 8.07 -10.30
N TRP A 109 -1.24 7.30 -11.26
CA TRP A 109 -1.91 7.86 -12.44
C TRP A 109 -3.11 8.74 -12.06
N ASN A 110 -3.90 8.33 -11.06
CA ASN A 110 -5.01 9.15 -10.56
C ASN A 110 -4.54 10.45 -9.90
N MET A 111 -3.38 10.44 -9.23
CA MET A 111 -2.78 11.68 -8.72
C MET A 111 -2.34 12.61 -9.88
N ALA A 112 -1.84 12.06 -10.99
CA ALA A 112 -1.57 12.87 -12.18
C ALA A 112 -2.85 13.49 -12.78
N CYS A 113 -3.97 12.77 -12.78
CA CYS A 113 -5.26 13.32 -13.16
C CYS A 113 -5.72 14.45 -12.22
N LEU A 114 -5.53 14.28 -10.90
CA LEU A 114 -5.84 15.31 -9.91
C LEU A 114 -4.94 16.54 -10.08
N ALA A 115 -3.64 16.35 -10.32
CA ALA A 115 -2.70 17.44 -10.61
C ALA A 115 -3.19 18.31 -11.81
N GLY A 116 -3.58 17.64 -12.91
CA GLY A 116 -4.16 18.33 -14.05
C GLY A 116 -5.45 19.10 -13.75
N ALA A 117 -6.29 18.57 -12.82
CA ALA A 117 -7.49 19.25 -12.38
C ALA A 117 -7.19 20.46 -11.48
N MET A 118 -6.14 20.40 -10.66
CA MET A 118 -5.73 21.48 -9.75
C MET A 118 -4.83 22.53 -10.39
N LEU A 119 -4.24 22.24 -11.55
CA LEU A 119 -3.33 23.15 -12.26
C LEU A 119 -3.85 24.60 -12.36
N PRO A 120 -5.13 24.88 -12.72
CA PRO A 120 -5.62 26.26 -12.83
C PRO A 120 -5.55 27.05 -11.51
N LEU A 121 -5.60 26.38 -10.35
CA LEU A 121 -5.50 27.04 -9.04
C LEU A 121 -4.07 27.50 -8.75
N ILE A 122 -3.09 26.71 -9.14
CA ILE A 122 -1.67 26.94 -8.92
C ILE A 122 -1.08 27.91 -9.96
N GLU A 123 -1.60 27.87 -11.21
CA GLU A 123 -1.22 28.78 -12.27
C GLU A 123 -1.47 30.26 -11.92
N THR A 124 -2.48 30.54 -11.12
CA THR A 124 -2.78 31.92 -10.69
C THR A 124 -1.62 32.56 -9.94
N ARG A 125 -0.79 31.76 -9.26
CA ARG A 125 0.33 32.23 -8.46
C ARG A 125 1.67 32.20 -9.22
N TYR A 126 1.93 31.16 -9.97
CA TYR A 126 3.25 30.88 -10.54
C TYR A 126 3.34 31.05 -12.06
N GLY A 127 2.20 31.15 -12.74
CA GLY A 127 2.13 30.97 -14.19
C GLY A 127 2.21 29.50 -14.58
N SER A 128 1.91 29.21 -15.86
CA SER A 128 1.66 27.84 -16.32
C SER A 128 2.90 26.91 -16.21
N GLU A 129 4.08 27.40 -16.58
CA GLU A 129 5.31 26.60 -16.61
C GLU A 129 5.76 26.17 -15.21
N LEU A 130 5.88 27.12 -14.28
CA LEU A 130 6.28 26.82 -12.90
C LEU A 130 5.21 26.03 -12.13
N ALA A 131 3.93 26.26 -12.40
CA ALA A 131 2.86 25.48 -11.80
C ALA A 131 2.94 23.99 -12.19
N GLN A 132 3.21 23.72 -13.46
CA GLN A 132 3.42 22.35 -13.95
C GLN A 132 4.65 21.71 -13.31
N GLU A 133 5.76 22.45 -13.21
CA GLU A 133 7.00 21.97 -12.57
C GLU A 133 6.77 21.59 -11.10
N HIS A 134 6.07 22.43 -10.32
CA HIS A 134 5.76 22.14 -8.93
C HIS A 134 4.87 20.90 -8.77
N LEU A 135 3.83 20.77 -9.59
CA LEU A 135 2.95 19.60 -9.58
C LEU A 135 3.69 18.33 -9.98
N GLN A 136 4.52 18.41 -11.01
CA GLN A 136 5.34 17.28 -11.49
C GLN A 136 6.31 16.81 -10.40
N LYS A 137 6.99 17.74 -9.72
CA LYS A 137 7.88 17.39 -8.60
C LYS A 137 7.15 16.66 -7.49
N THR A 138 5.96 17.13 -7.11
CA THR A 138 5.13 16.44 -6.10
C THR A 138 4.70 15.05 -6.55
N LEU A 139 4.38 14.87 -7.84
CA LEU A 139 4.06 13.55 -8.39
C LEU A 139 5.26 12.60 -8.36
N GLU A 140 6.47 13.09 -8.57
CA GLU A 140 7.70 12.30 -8.51
C GLU A 140 8.03 11.81 -7.10
N GLU A 141 7.50 12.44 -6.05
CA GLU A 141 7.64 12.00 -4.66
C GLU A 141 6.74 10.80 -4.33
N PHE A 142 5.63 10.60 -5.04
CA PHE A 142 4.64 9.54 -4.74
C PHE A 142 5.28 8.13 -4.69
N PRO A 143 6.10 7.68 -5.65
CA PRO A 143 6.71 6.36 -5.60
C PRO A 143 7.60 6.13 -4.36
N GLU A 144 8.32 7.16 -3.92
CA GLU A 144 9.20 7.07 -2.75
C GLU A 144 8.40 6.99 -1.46
N ILE A 145 7.36 7.81 -1.32
CA ILE A 145 6.42 7.75 -0.18
C ILE A 145 5.76 6.36 -0.12
N TYR A 146 5.30 5.86 -1.26
CA TYR A 146 4.72 4.54 -1.37
C TYR A 146 5.70 3.45 -0.91
N ARG A 147 6.93 3.43 -1.46
CA ARG A 147 7.94 2.42 -1.12
C ARG A 147 8.30 2.43 0.36
N ALA A 148 8.49 3.62 0.94
CA ALA A 148 8.79 3.78 2.35
C ALA A 148 7.66 3.22 3.24
N ALA A 149 6.41 3.55 2.92
CA ALA A 149 5.24 3.07 3.64
C ALA A 149 5.04 1.55 3.45
N TRP A 150 5.18 1.05 2.23
CA TRP A 150 5.11 -0.36 1.89
C TRP A 150 6.14 -1.19 2.68
N LEU A 151 7.40 -0.79 2.65
CA LEU A 151 8.46 -1.47 3.38
C LEU A 151 8.23 -1.43 4.89
N LYS A 152 7.79 -0.29 5.43
CA LYS A 152 7.43 -0.16 6.83
C LYS A 152 6.35 -1.17 7.24
N HIS A 153 5.28 -1.30 6.45
CA HIS A 153 4.22 -2.25 6.73
C HIS A 153 4.71 -3.70 6.70
N PHE A 154 5.48 -4.10 5.67
CA PHE A 154 5.99 -5.47 5.57
C PHE A 154 7.02 -5.79 6.66
N ARG A 155 7.88 -4.84 7.04
CA ARG A 155 8.76 -5.00 8.20
C ARG A 155 7.98 -5.28 9.46
N THR A 156 6.94 -4.50 9.72
CA THR A 156 6.07 -4.72 10.90
C THR A 156 5.42 -6.11 10.86
N LYS A 157 4.96 -6.56 9.69
CA LYS A 157 4.41 -7.92 9.51
C LYS A 157 5.42 -9.03 9.78
N LEU A 158 6.70 -8.78 9.52
CA LEU A 158 7.81 -9.71 9.76
C LEU A 158 8.48 -9.55 11.14
N GLY A 159 8.01 -8.60 11.95
CA GLY A 159 8.57 -8.33 13.28
C GLY A 159 9.96 -7.69 13.23
N LEU A 160 10.26 -6.94 12.15
CA LEU A 160 11.49 -6.18 11.97
C LEU A 160 11.26 -4.76 12.46
N LEU A 161 11.70 -4.46 13.67
CA LEU A 161 11.42 -3.17 14.33
C LEU A 161 12.44 -2.09 13.96
N THR A 162 13.70 -2.50 13.71
CA THR A 162 14.77 -1.60 13.26
C THR A 162 14.95 -1.64 11.75
N PRO A 163 15.10 -0.48 11.06
CA PRO A 163 15.39 -0.46 9.63
C PRO A 163 16.76 -1.06 9.30
N ASN A 164 16.79 -1.88 8.23
CA ASN A 164 18.02 -2.39 7.64
C ASN A 164 17.94 -2.26 6.11
N PRO A 165 19.03 -1.89 5.40
CA PRO A 165 19.03 -1.75 3.94
C PRO A 165 18.58 -3.02 3.18
N ASP A 166 18.83 -4.20 3.74
CA ASP A 166 18.50 -5.48 3.12
C ASP A 166 17.04 -5.92 3.34
N ASP A 167 16.26 -5.17 4.15
CA ASP A 167 14.86 -5.51 4.44
C ASP A 167 14.00 -5.56 3.17
N THR A 168 14.26 -4.69 2.19
CA THR A 168 13.54 -4.70 0.90
C THR A 168 13.71 -6.03 0.19
N SER A 169 14.94 -6.49 0.02
CA SER A 169 15.25 -7.75 -0.66
C SER A 169 14.67 -8.95 0.09
N LEU A 170 14.67 -8.93 1.42
CA LEU A 170 14.09 -9.98 2.25
C LEU A 170 12.55 -10.06 2.07
N VAL A 171 11.87 -8.92 2.02
CA VAL A 171 10.41 -8.86 1.80
C VAL A 171 10.07 -9.30 0.39
N GLU A 172 10.74 -8.77 -0.63
CA GLU A 172 10.48 -9.09 -2.03
C GLU A 172 10.70 -10.57 -2.33
N SER A 173 11.79 -11.16 -1.80
CA SER A 173 12.07 -12.59 -1.97
C SER A 173 11.02 -13.48 -1.31
N LEU A 174 10.47 -13.09 -0.15
CA LEU A 174 9.32 -13.77 0.45
C LEU A 174 8.09 -13.71 -0.46
N LEU A 175 7.75 -12.52 -0.94
CA LEU A 175 6.58 -12.33 -1.80
C LEU A 175 6.71 -13.11 -3.11
N GLN A 176 7.89 -13.14 -3.72
CA GLN A 176 8.17 -13.97 -4.89
C GLN A 176 7.99 -15.47 -4.58
N LEU A 177 8.52 -15.91 -3.46
CA LEU A 177 8.37 -17.31 -3.02
C LEU A 177 6.90 -17.65 -2.77
N MET A 178 6.15 -16.76 -2.12
CA MET A 178 4.71 -16.92 -1.88
C MET A 178 3.92 -16.99 -3.20
N HIS A 179 4.23 -16.14 -4.16
CA HIS A 179 3.59 -16.11 -5.48
C HIS A 179 3.80 -17.42 -6.24
N HIS A 180 5.05 -17.88 -6.36
CA HIS A 180 5.38 -19.12 -7.07
C HIS A 180 4.75 -20.37 -6.45
N ASN A 181 4.60 -20.39 -5.12
CA ASN A 181 4.02 -21.52 -4.39
C ASN A 181 2.51 -21.36 -4.14
N ARG A 182 1.92 -20.21 -4.47
CA ARG A 182 0.50 -19.89 -4.27
C ARG A 182 0.03 -20.15 -2.83
N VAL A 183 0.88 -19.80 -1.85
CA VAL A 183 0.54 -19.96 -0.43
C VAL A 183 -0.47 -18.90 0.02
N ASP A 184 -1.21 -19.19 1.07
CA ASP A 184 -2.18 -18.26 1.64
C ASP A 184 -1.49 -17.00 2.18
N PHE A 185 -1.93 -15.82 1.74
CA PHE A 185 -1.30 -14.56 2.09
C PHE A 185 -1.39 -14.28 3.59
N THR A 186 -2.59 -14.25 4.13
CA THR A 186 -2.85 -13.91 5.53
C THR A 186 -2.25 -14.95 6.48
N ASN A 187 -2.49 -16.23 6.20
CA ASN A 187 -2.03 -17.32 7.06
C ASN A 187 -0.51 -17.44 7.09
N THR A 188 0.19 -17.11 6.00
CA THR A 188 1.67 -17.12 5.98
C THR A 188 2.23 -16.13 7.01
N PHE A 189 1.79 -14.87 6.99
CA PHE A 189 2.26 -13.88 7.96
C PHE A 189 1.81 -14.20 9.38
N ARG A 190 0.60 -14.74 9.53
CA ARG A 190 0.11 -15.19 10.84
C ARG A 190 0.94 -16.34 11.40
N ALA A 191 1.32 -17.32 10.57
CA ALA A 191 2.18 -18.43 10.98
C ALA A 191 3.60 -17.96 11.32
N LEU A 192 4.17 -17.03 10.55
CA LEU A 192 5.46 -16.41 10.87
C LEU A 192 5.44 -15.68 12.22
N SER A 193 4.30 -15.16 12.65
CA SER A 193 4.16 -14.54 13.98
C SER A 193 4.38 -15.51 15.14
N HIS A 194 4.17 -16.81 14.91
CA HIS A 194 4.41 -17.85 15.90
C HIS A 194 5.78 -18.51 15.80
N PHE A 195 6.57 -18.12 14.80
CA PHE A 195 7.92 -18.69 14.61
C PHE A 195 8.90 -18.18 15.67
N ASP A 196 9.56 -19.11 16.35
CA ASP A 196 10.65 -18.83 17.28
C ASP A 196 11.99 -19.18 16.63
N ALA A 197 12.84 -18.16 16.46
CA ALA A 197 14.16 -18.30 15.84
C ALA A 197 15.15 -19.15 16.66
N SER A 198 14.86 -19.48 17.92
CA SER A 198 15.65 -20.42 18.73
C SER A 198 15.43 -21.89 18.32
N HIS A 199 14.31 -22.19 17.63
CA HIS A 199 14.00 -23.53 17.15
C HIS A 199 14.56 -23.77 15.73
N ASN A 200 14.68 -25.07 15.38
CA ASN A 200 15.12 -25.44 14.04
C ASN A 200 14.10 -24.94 12.99
N ALA A 201 14.55 -24.09 12.08
CA ALA A 201 13.73 -23.54 11.01
C ALA A 201 13.07 -24.64 10.13
N LYS A 202 13.72 -25.80 9.98
CA LYS A 202 13.19 -26.94 9.21
C LYS A 202 12.00 -27.65 9.88
N SER A 203 11.79 -27.44 11.17
CA SER A 203 10.60 -27.97 11.90
C SER A 203 9.42 -27.01 11.87
N ASN A 204 9.50 -25.89 11.18
CA ASN A 204 8.40 -24.94 11.05
C ASN A 204 7.27 -25.53 10.19
N PRO A 205 6.04 -25.67 10.69
CA PRO A 205 4.91 -26.20 9.92
C PRO A 205 4.58 -25.40 8.65
N LEU A 206 4.95 -24.11 8.61
CA LEU A 206 4.78 -23.26 7.43
C LEU A 206 5.57 -23.80 6.21
N ARG A 207 6.69 -24.48 6.45
CA ARG A 207 7.52 -25.10 5.41
C ARG A 207 6.74 -26.05 4.49
N ASP A 208 5.76 -26.78 5.06
CA ASP A 208 4.95 -27.75 4.31
C ASP A 208 3.93 -27.11 3.38
N GLN A 209 3.69 -25.81 3.51
CA GLN A 209 2.84 -25.05 2.60
C GLN A 209 3.57 -24.65 1.29
N PHE A 210 4.91 -24.72 1.29
CA PHE A 210 5.72 -24.40 0.13
C PHE A 210 6.11 -25.67 -0.64
N LEU A 211 5.80 -25.70 -1.94
CA LEU A 211 6.21 -26.80 -2.83
C LEU A 211 7.74 -26.84 -2.97
N ASN A 212 8.36 -25.67 -3.10
CA ASN A 212 9.82 -25.53 -3.12
C ASN A 212 10.34 -25.29 -1.69
N ARG A 213 10.50 -26.38 -0.95
CA ARG A 213 10.96 -26.36 0.44
C ARG A 213 12.39 -25.85 0.60
N ASP A 214 13.28 -26.13 -0.37
CA ASP A 214 14.67 -25.68 -0.30
C ASP A 214 14.78 -24.15 -0.47
N ALA A 215 13.98 -23.57 -1.35
CA ALA A 215 13.90 -22.11 -1.49
C ALA A 215 13.33 -21.46 -0.22
N PHE A 216 12.31 -22.08 0.40
CA PHE A 216 11.79 -21.62 1.69
C PHE A 216 12.84 -21.70 2.80
N ASP A 217 13.59 -22.81 2.88
CA ASP A 217 14.67 -23.00 3.86
C ASP A 217 15.77 -21.93 3.70
N THR A 218 16.13 -21.61 2.45
CA THR A 218 17.10 -20.55 2.14
C THR A 218 16.60 -19.18 2.60
N TRP A 219 15.35 -18.86 2.30
CA TRP A 219 14.73 -17.61 2.78
C TRP A 219 14.67 -17.55 4.30
N MET A 220 14.29 -18.65 4.95
CA MET A 220 14.23 -18.74 6.43
C MET A 220 15.60 -18.53 7.08
N GLN A 221 16.69 -18.97 6.47
CA GLN A 221 18.05 -18.70 6.96
C GLN A 221 18.33 -17.19 6.98
N SER A 222 18.02 -16.50 5.90
CA SER A 222 18.17 -15.03 5.80
C SER A 222 17.27 -14.31 6.83
N TYR A 223 16.02 -14.74 6.98
CA TYR A 223 15.09 -14.18 7.95
C TYR A 223 15.57 -14.39 9.40
N VAL A 224 16.03 -15.59 9.75
CA VAL A 224 16.59 -15.87 11.08
C VAL A 224 17.86 -15.05 11.34
N ALA A 225 18.74 -14.90 10.34
CA ALA A 225 19.93 -14.05 10.47
C ALA A 225 19.53 -12.59 10.76
N ARG A 226 18.54 -12.08 10.01
CA ARG A 226 18.03 -10.72 10.20
C ARG A 226 17.34 -10.52 11.56
N LEU A 227 16.60 -11.52 12.07
CA LEU A 227 15.97 -11.46 13.39
C LEU A 227 16.98 -11.39 14.54
N LYS A 228 18.18 -11.93 14.38
CA LYS A 228 19.25 -11.85 15.40
C LYS A 228 19.80 -10.44 15.58
N GLU A 229 19.58 -9.56 14.62
CA GLU A 229 19.98 -8.15 14.71
C GLU A 229 18.96 -7.32 15.49
N GLU A 230 17.72 -7.82 15.67
CA GLU A 230 16.71 -7.18 16.46
C GLU A 230 17.00 -7.31 17.97
N LYS A 231 16.77 -6.23 18.70
CA LYS A 231 17.04 -6.15 20.15
C LYS A 231 15.87 -6.60 21.03
N CYS A 232 14.73 -6.92 20.41
CA CYS A 232 13.52 -7.34 21.13
C CYS A 232 13.53 -8.85 21.43
N SER A 233 12.87 -9.23 22.51
CA SER A 233 12.64 -10.63 22.83
C SER A 233 11.68 -11.31 21.82
N HIS A 234 11.68 -12.65 21.78
CA HIS A 234 10.72 -13.39 20.97
C HIS A 234 9.27 -13.05 21.34
N ALA A 235 8.96 -12.95 22.64
CA ALA A 235 7.61 -12.67 23.13
C ALA A 235 7.12 -11.25 22.69
N GLU A 236 7.96 -10.24 22.78
CA GLU A 236 7.65 -8.89 22.31
C GLU A 236 7.43 -8.86 20.81
N ARG A 237 8.34 -9.46 20.03
CA ARG A 237 8.21 -9.58 18.58
C ARG A 237 6.91 -10.28 18.18
N GLN A 238 6.61 -11.42 18.83
CA GLN A 238 5.37 -12.17 18.59
C GLN A 238 4.15 -11.32 18.88
N SER A 239 4.11 -10.61 19.99
CA SER A 239 3.01 -9.71 20.35
C SER A 239 2.77 -8.64 19.28
N HIS A 240 3.82 -7.96 18.82
CA HIS A 240 3.75 -6.96 17.75
C HIS A 240 3.25 -7.57 16.42
N MET A 241 3.79 -8.72 16.04
CA MET A 241 3.38 -9.40 14.82
C MET A 241 1.92 -9.87 14.88
N LEU A 242 1.47 -10.40 16.01
CA LEU A 242 0.08 -10.84 16.18
C LEU A 242 -0.92 -9.68 16.19
N ALA A 243 -0.52 -8.49 16.63
CA ALA A 243 -1.31 -7.28 16.55
C ALA A 243 -1.40 -6.73 15.10
N THR A 244 -0.38 -7.00 14.27
CA THR A 244 -0.31 -6.54 12.88
C THR A 244 -0.91 -7.55 11.90
N ASN A 245 -0.69 -8.85 12.10
CA ASN A 245 -1.12 -9.91 11.21
C ASN A 245 -2.45 -10.48 11.69
N PRO A 246 -3.58 -10.20 11.02
CA PRO A 246 -4.90 -10.62 11.46
C PRO A 246 -5.02 -12.15 11.42
N LYS A 247 -5.83 -12.69 12.34
CA LYS A 247 -6.22 -14.10 12.32
C LYS A 247 -7.31 -14.37 11.26
N PHE A 248 -8.18 -13.38 11.04
CA PHE A 248 -9.30 -13.46 10.12
C PHE A 248 -9.33 -12.23 9.22
N VAL A 249 -9.68 -12.45 7.96
CA VAL A 249 -9.98 -11.40 6.97
C VAL A 249 -11.32 -11.74 6.32
N LEU A 250 -12.00 -10.75 5.76
CA LEU A 250 -13.24 -10.96 5.02
C LEU A 250 -12.92 -11.62 3.67
N ARG A 251 -12.95 -12.94 3.63
CA ARG A 251 -12.76 -13.71 2.40
C ARG A 251 -14.07 -13.74 1.61
N ASN A 252 -13.99 -13.61 0.29
CA ASN A 252 -15.17 -13.51 -0.56
C ASN A 252 -16.11 -14.72 -0.41
N TYR A 253 -15.59 -15.93 -0.30
CA TYR A 253 -16.39 -17.13 -0.10
C TYR A 253 -17.15 -17.15 1.25
N LEU A 254 -16.63 -16.51 2.28
CA LEU A 254 -17.31 -16.36 3.57
C LEU A 254 -18.48 -15.37 3.46
N ALA A 255 -18.29 -14.27 2.73
CA ALA A 255 -19.36 -13.31 2.47
C ALA A 255 -20.47 -13.89 1.59
N GLN A 256 -20.13 -14.83 0.67
CA GLN A 256 -21.14 -15.52 -0.15
C GLN A 256 -21.92 -16.59 0.63
N ALA A 257 -21.35 -17.13 1.69
CA ALA A 257 -21.97 -18.17 2.52
C ALA A 257 -22.84 -17.60 3.65
N ALA A 258 -22.71 -16.33 3.98
CA ALA A 258 -23.47 -15.63 5.01
C ALA A 258 -24.81 -15.12 4.48
#